data_ddd547b21a121e7cd2c07aca4f5da5c8
#
_entry.id   ddd547b21a121e7cd2c07aca4f5da5c8
#
_cell.length_a   1.000
_cell.length_b   1.000
_cell.length_c   1.000
_cell.angle_alpha   90.00
_cell.angle_beta   90.00
_cell.angle_gamma   90.00
#
_symmetry.space_group_name_H-M   'P 1'
#
loop_
_entity.id
_entity.type
_entity.pdbx_description
1 polymer ?
#
loop_
_entity_poly.entity_id
_entity_poly.type
_entity_poly.pdbx_seq_one_letter_code
_entity_poly.pdbx_strand_id
1 'polypeptide(L)'
;MNYLIIIGHPDTNSFCYNGIFKTIKNEMIFKKKNFRVIDLYRDDFTRPREKIIDSYKKLVSWADSLYIISPVWWFRLTPRTEIFFDEVFTPGFAYQFIPITKTYSYPKPFLKNKKLRTYITHGAPAL
;
A
#
# COMPACT_ATOMS: atom_id res chain seq x y z
N MET A 1 12.56 11.43 -7.93
CA MET A 1 11.95 10.19 -7.40
C MET A 1 10.58 10.50 -6.84
N ASN A 2 9.61 9.67 -7.15
CA ASN A 2 8.22 9.85 -6.73
C ASN A 2 7.90 8.88 -5.60
N TYR A 3 7.30 9.39 -4.53
CA TYR A 3 6.95 8.62 -3.34
C TYR A 3 5.44 8.52 -3.20
N LEU A 4 4.95 7.33 -2.90
CA LEU A 4 3.54 7.10 -2.57
C LEU A 4 3.47 6.54 -1.15
N ILE A 5 2.73 7.24 -0.28
CA ILE A 5 2.48 6.82 1.10
C ILE A 5 1.06 6.25 1.16
N ILE A 6 0.94 5.02 1.62
CA ILE A 6 -0.34 4.32 1.78
C ILE A 6 -0.53 4.08 3.27
N ILE A 7 -1.56 4.72 3.84
CA ILE A 7 -1.90 4.59 5.26
C ILE A 7 -3.23 3.88 5.43
N GLY A 8 -3.23 2.80 6.21
CA GLY A 8 -4.41 1.96 6.45
C GLY A 8 -4.78 1.87 7.93
N HIS A 9 -5.12 2.99 8.57
CA HIS A 9 -5.64 3.00 9.93
C HIS A 9 -6.88 3.88 10.05
N PRO A 10 -7.97 3.39 10.67
CA PRO A 10 -9.20 4.19 10.79
C PRO A 10 -9.10 5.35 11.79
N ASP A 11 -8.24 5.24 12.81
CA ASP A 11 -8.12 6.25 13.86
C ASP A 11 -6.94 7.19 13.60
N THR A 12 -7.23 8.49 13.45
CA THR A 12 -6.22 9.53 13.24
C THR A 12 -5.37 9.79 14.49
N ASN A 13 -5.80 9.33 15.66
CA ASN A 13 -5.03 9.42 16.90
C ASN A 13 -4.12 8.22 17.13
N SER A 14 -4.17 7.20 16.26
CA SER A 14 -3.32 6.03 16.36
C SER A 14 -1.84 6.37 16.16
N PHE A 15 -0.96 5.52 16.67
CA PHE A 15 0.48 5.65 16.43
C PHE A 15 0.82 5.52 14.95
N CYS A 16 0.15 4.63 14.22
CA CYS A 16 0.34 4.50 12.77
C CYS A 16 0.08 5.82 12.05
N TYR A 17 -1.02 6.50 12.38
CA TYR A 17 -1.40 7.74 11.71
C TYR A 17 -0.64 8.94 12.28
N ASN A 18 -0.75 9.16 13.59
CA ASN A 18 -0.23 10.35 14.22
C ASN A 18 1.29 10.31 14.43
N GLY A 19 1.83 9.14 14.72
CA GLY A 19 3.28 8.95 14.89
C GLY A 19 3.99 8.70 13.57
N ILE A 20 3.72 7.57 12.92
CA ILE A 20 4.49 7.14 11.75
C ILE A 20 4.15 7.95 10.50
N PHE A 21 2.89 7.98 10.11
CA PHE A 21 2.46 8.63 8.86
C PHE A 21 2.79 10.12 8.86
N LYS A 22 2.40 10.83 9.92
CA LYS A 22 2.67 12.28 10.00
C LYS A 22 4.16 12.59 10.02
N THR A 23 4.96 11.78 10.69
CA THR A 23 6.41 11.97 10.73
C THR A 23 7.02 11.82 9.34
N ILE A 24 6.65 10.77 8.61
CA ILE A 24 7.12 10.54 7.23
C ILE A 24 6.68 11.68 6.33
N LYS A 25 5.41 12.07 6.40
CA LYS A 25 4.85 13.15 5.59
C LYS A 25 5.57 14.47 5.83
N ASN A 26 5.78 14.84 7.11
CA ASN A 26 6.47 16.07 7.48
C ASN A 26 7.93 16.06 7.00
N GLU A 27 8.61 14.93 7.09
CA GLU A 27 9.97 14.77 6.60
C GLU A 27 10.04 14.96 5.08
N MET A 28 9.07 14.40 4.35
CA MET A 28 8.99 14.58 2.90
C MET A 28 8.71 16.03 2.50
N ILE A 29 7.87 16.73 3.24
CA ILE A 29 7.62 18.16 3.04
C ILE A 29 8.91 18.96 3.30
N PHE A 30 9.57 18.71 4.42
CA PHE A 30 10.81 19.40 4.80
C PHE A 30 11.90 19.22 3.74
N LYS A 31 12.07 18.00 3.23
CA LYS A 31 13.06 17.67 2.20
C LYS A 31 12.59 17.99 0.78
N LYS A 32 11.42 18.60 0.63
CA LYS A 32 10.82 18.95 -0.68
C LYS A 32 10.74 17.75 -1.64
N LYS A 33 10.37 16.59 -1.11
CA LYS A 33 10.17 15.38 -1.91
C LYS A 33 8.84 15.44 -2.65
N ASN A 34 8.81 14.82 -3.84
CA ASN A 34 7.58 14.70 -4.61
C ASN A 34 6.82 13.47 -4.11
N PHE A 35 5.74 13.68 -3.36
CA PHE A 35 4.98 12.58 -2.77
C PHE A 35 3.48 12.76 -2.95
N ARG A 36 2.75 11.65 -2.88
CA ARG A 36 1.28 11.59 -2.80
C ARG A 36 0.87 10.61 -1.73
N VAL A 37 -0.40 10.69 -1.32
CA VAL A 37 -0.94 9.90 -0.21
C VAL A 37 -2.19 9.17 -0.67
N ILE A 38 -2.28 7.89 -0.32
CA ILE A 38 -3.52 7.11 -0.29
C ILE A 38 -3.86 6.91 1.18
N ASP A 39 -4.98 7.48 1.62
CA ASP A 39 -5.53 7.27 2.96
C ASP A 39 -6.77 6.39 2.86
N LEU A 40 -6.60 5.10 3.09
CA LEU A 40 -7.64 4.09 2.85
C LEU A 40 -8.91 4.30 3.69
N TYR A 41 -8.80 4.99 4.82
CA TYR A 41 -9.93 5.23 5.72
C TYR A 41 -10.51 6.64 5.65
N ARG A 42 -9.84 7.57 4.94
CA ARG A 42 -10.36 8.92 4.65
C ARG A 42 -10.79 9.08 3.21
N ASP A 43 -10.22 8.28 2.30
CA ASP A 43 -10.67 8.23 0.91
C ASP A 43 -12.04 7.55 0.81
N ASP A 44 -12.79 7.86 -0.24
CA ASP A 44 -14.08 7.20 -0.51
C ASP A 44 -13.86 5.77 -1.03
N PHE A 45 -13.56 4.87 -0.11
CA PHE A 45 -13.23 3.47 -0.40
C PHE A 45 -14.45 2.57 -0.23
N THR A 46 -15.59 3.00 -0.78
CA THR A 46 -16.87 2.28 -0.72
C THR A 46 -17.19 1.60 -2.05
N ARG A 47 -18.10 0.64 -2.03
CA ARG A 47 -18.55 -0.01 -3.28
C ARG A 47 -19.55 0.90 -4.03
N PRO A 48 -19.50 0.95 -5.38
CA PRO A 48 -18.51 0.28 -6.26
C PRO A 48 -17.14 0.99 -6.22
N ARG A 49 -16.05 0.21 -6.24
CA ARG A 49 -14.70 0.72 -6.04
C ARG A 49 -13.87 0.87 -7.33
N GLU A 50 -14.42 0.58 -8.50
CA GLU A 50 -13.66 0.53 -9.74
C GLU A 50 -12.89 1.83 -10.02
N LYS A 51 -13.54 2.97 -9.82
CA LYS A 51 -12.90 4.28 -10.08
C LYS A 51 -11.74 4.57 -9.13
N ILE A 52 -11.93 4.31 -7.83
CA ILE A 52 -10.87 4.57 -6.85
C ILE A 52 -9.72 3.57 -7.01
N ILE A 53 -10.02 2.31 -7.33
CA ILE A 53 -9.00 1.31 -7.62
C ILE A 53 -8.16 1.71 -8.83
N ASP A 54 -8.79 2.19 -9.90
CA ASP A 54 -8.07 2.67 -11.07
C ASP A 54 -7.18 3.86 -10.73
N SER A 55 -7.66 4.79 -9.90
CA SER A 55 -6.84 5.92 -9.43
C SER A 55 -5.65 5.45 -8.59
N TYR A 56 -5.84 4.46 -7.75
CA TYR A 56 -4.76 3.87 -6.94
C TYR A 56 -3.72 3.17 -7.82
N LYS A 57 -4.15 2.44 -8.85
CA LYS A 57 -3.23 1.83 -9.82
C LYS A 57 -2.38 2.87 -10.53
N LYS A 58 -2.98 4.00 -10.91
CA LYS A 58 -2.23 5.12 -11.51
C LYS A 58 -1.20 5.69 -10.55
N LEU A 59 -1.54 5.86 -9.29
CA LEU A 59 -0.61 6.34 -8.26
C LEU A 59 0.54 5.34 -8.02
N VAL A 60 0.23 4.06 -7.94
CA VAL A 60 1.26 3.01 -7.80
C VAL A 60 2.19 3.01 -9.01
N SER A 61 1.66 3.13 -10.22
CA SER A 61 2.47 3.21 -11.44
C SER A 61 3.37 4.45 -11.46
N TRP A 62 2.83 5.58 -11.00
CA TRP A 62 3.57 6.85 -10.93
C TRP A 62 4.72 6.80 -9.92
N ALA A 63 4.58 6.07 -8.83
CA ALA A 63 5.54 6.05 -7.74
C ALA A 63 6.78 5.22 -8.06
N ASP A 64 7.93 5.70 -7.65
CA ASP A 64 9.18 4.93 -7.64
C ASP A 64 9.38 4.20 -6.31
N SER A 65 8.80 4.73 -5.24
CA SER A 65 8.90 4.18 -3.90
C SER A 65 7.53 4.16 -3.23
N LEU A 66 7.18 3.02 -2.64
CA LEU A 66 5.93 2.79 -1.94
C LEU A 66 6.21 2.64 -0.44
N TYR A 67 5.50 3.42 0.37
CA TYR A 67 5.53 3.32 1.83
C TYR A 67 4.16 2.86 2.30
N ILE A 68 4.09 1.69 2.91
CA ILE A 68 2.84 1.11 3.40
C ILE A 68 2.84 1.10 4.93
N ILE A 69 1.86 1.73 5.53
CA ILE A 69 1.72 1.89 6.98
C ILE A 69 0.39 1.28 7.41
N SER A 70 0.44 0.26 8.27
CA SER A 70 -0.77 -0.41 8.76
C SER A 70 -0.49 -1.11 10.09
N PRO A 71 -1.46 -1.20 10.99
CA PRO A 71 -1.35 -2.08 12.13
C PRO A 71 -1.68 -3.52 11.71
N VAL A 72 -1.28 -4.47 12.54
CA VAL A 72 -1.73 -5.87 12.45
C VAL A 72 -2.81 -6.09 13.50
N TRP A 73 -4.01 -6.47 13.04
CA TRP A 73 -5.14 -6.85 13.87
C TRP A 73 -5.47 -8.32 13.62
N TRP A 74 -5.42 -9.13 14.65
CA TRP A 74 -5.72 -10.56 14.55
C TRP A 74 -4.89 -11.24 13.43
N PHE A 75 -3.57 -11.03 13.48
CA PHE A 75 -2.59 -11.61 12.54
C PHE A 75 -2.76 -11.14 11.07
N ARG A 76 -3.55 -10.08 10.84
CA ARG A 76 -3.80 -9.51 9.51
C ARG A 76 -3.64 -8.00 9.53
N LEU A 77 -3.43 -7.43 8.37
CA LEU A 77 -3.52 -5.99 8.21
C LEU A 77 -4.98 -5.53 8.36
N THR A 78 -5.22 -4.22 8.42
CA THR A 78 -6.61 -3.73 8.51
C THR A 78 -7.42 -4.14 7.27
N PRO A 79 -8.77 -4.24 7.39
CA PRO A 79 -9.59 -4.73 6.28
C PRO A 79 -9.39 -3.95 4.97
N ARG A 80 -9.33 -2.64 5.02
CA ARG A 80 -9.12 -1.83 3.81
C ARG A 80 -7.72 -2.00 3.23
N THR A 81 -6.71 -2.21 4.06
CA THR A 81 -5.35 -2.51 3.58
C THR A 81 -5.31 -3.86 2.87
N GLU A 82 -5.99 -4.88 3.41
CA GLU A 82 -6.12 -6.19 2.75
C GLU A 82 -6.82 -6.06 1.39
N ILE A 83 -7.94 -5.34 1.35
CA ILE A 83 -8.70 -5.10 0.11
C ILE A 83 -7.83 -4.33 -0.88
N PHE A 84 -7.04 -3.36 -0.44
CA PHE A 84 -6.11 -2.63 -1.30
C PHE A 84 -5.15 -3.61 -2.00
N PHE A 85 -4.54 -4.52 -1.27
CA PHE A 85 -3.67 -5.52 -1.89
C PHE A 85 -4.42 -6.42 -2.87
N ASP A 86 -5.59 -6.89 -2.50
CA ASP A 86 -6.37 -7.80 -3.33
C ASP A 86 -6.87 -7.16 -4.63
N GLU A 87 -7.28 -5.89 -4.58
CA GLU A 87 -7.92 -5.22 -5.71
C GLU A 87 -6.99 -4.33 -6.53
N VAL A 88 -5.86 -3.89 -5.97
CA VAL A 88 -4.87 -3.08 -6.69
C VAL A 88 -3.77 -3.95 -7.27
N PHE A 89 -3.16 -4.83 -6.47
CA PHE A 89 -2.08 -5.68 -6.93
C PHE A 89 -2.62 -6.96 -7.62
N THR A 90 -3.29 -6.75 -8.73
CA THR A 90 -3.98 -7.81 -9.47
C THR A 90 -3.12 -8.37 -10.62
N PRO A 91 -3.45 -9.57 -11.14
CA PRO A 91 -2.83 -10.08 -12.36
C PRO A 91 -2.99 -9.09 -13.53
N GLY A 92 -1.95 -8.99 -14.36
CA GLY A 92 -1.91 -8.03 -15.46
C GLY A 92 -1.41 -6.65 -15.06
N PHE A 93 -1.49 -6.27 -13.78
CA PHE A 93 -0.96 -5.01 -13.27
C PHE A 93 0.29 -5.21 -12.42
N ALA A 94 0.20 -6.02 -11.36
CA ALA A 94 1.32 -6.24 -10.45
C ALA A 94 2.18 -7.44 -10.86
N TYR A 95 1.56 -8.43 -11.49
CA TYR A 95 2.23 -9.66 -11.91
C TYR A 95 1.43 -10.36 -13.00
N GLN A 96 2.06 -11.35 -13.62
CA GLN A 96 1.44 -12.24 -14.61
C GLN A 96 1.94 -13.64 -14.37
N PHE A 97 1.04 -14.63 -14.41
CA PHE A 97 1.45 -16.02 -14.38
C PHE A 97 1.89 -16.47 -15.77
N ILE A 98 3.11 -16.97 -15.86
CA ILE A 98 3.66 -17.53 -17.10
C ILE A 98 3.68 -19.03 -16.95
N PRO A 99 2.95 -19.79 -17.80
CA PRO A 99 2.95 -21.25 -17.73
C PRO A 99 4.32 -21.81 -18.13
N ILE A 100 4.86 -22.70 -17.29
CA ILE A 100 6.10 -23.45 -17.56
C ILE A 100 5.73 -24.86 -18.00
N THR A 101 4.73 -25.47 -17.34
CA THR A 101 4.18 -26.79 -17.66
C THR A 101 2.66 -26.71 -17.67
N LYS A 102 1.97 -27.83 -18.02
CA LYS A 102 0.50 -27.88 -17.97
C LYS A 102 -0.08 -27.62 -16.57
N THR A 103 0.70 -27.86 -15.50
CA THR A 103 0.25 -27.80 -14.12
C THR A 103 1.01 -26.76 -13.28
N TYR A 104 2.06 -26.15 -13.82
CA TYR A 104 2.90 -25.22 -13.10
C TYR A 104 3.05 -23.91 -13.85
N SER A 105 2.81 -22.78 -13.14
CA SER A 105 3.00 -21.43 -13.66
C SER A 105 3.92 -20.63 -12.75
N TYR A 106 4.71 -19.75 -13.34
CA TYR A 106 5.64 -18.88 -12.66
C TYR A 106 5.07 -17.45 -12.59
N PRO A 107 5.03 -16.82 -11.41
CA PRO A 107 4.58 -15.43 -11.31
C PRO A 107 5.70 -14.47 -11.75
N LYS A 108 5.49 -13.76 -12.86
CA LYS A 108 6.40 -12.72 -13.34
C LYS A 108 6.02 -11.38 -12.72
N PRO A 109 6.90 -10.75 -11.92
CA PRO A 109 6.58 -9.46 -11.30
C PRO A 109 6.69 -8.31 -12.30
N PHE A 110 5.77 -7.33 -12.20
CA PHE A 110 5.79 -6.11 -13.01
C PHE A 110 6.23 -4.88 -12.22
N LEU A 111 6.25 -4.95 -10.90
CA LEU A 111 6.59 -3.81 -10.04
C LEU A 111 7.98 -3.94 -9.39
N LYS A 112 8.83 -4.81 -9.90
CA LYS A 112 10.14 -5.13 -9.30
C LYS A 112 11.11 -3.95 -9.25
N ASN A 113 10.92 -2.93 -10.09
CA ASN A 113 11.78 -1.75 -10.12
C ASN A 113 11.42 -0.72 -9.05
N LYS A 114 10.33 -0.93 -8.32
CA LYS A 114 9.89 -0.03 -7.27
C LYS A 114 10.50 -0.43 -5.93
N LYS A 115 10.84 0.57 -5.13
CA LYS A 115 11.27 0.36 -3.74
C LYS A 115 10.04 0.23 -2.86
N LEU A 116 10.08 -0.68 -1.90
CA LEU A 116 8.99 -0.89 -0.97
C LEU A 116 9.51 -0.79 0.46
N ARG A 117 8.82 0.01 1.28
CA ARG A 117 9.00 0.04 2.73
C ARG A 117 7.67 -0.18 3.42
N THR A 118 7.68 -1.01 4.46
CA THR A 118 6.50 -1.26 5.27
C THR A 118 6.76 -0.88 6.71
N TYR A 119 5.77 -0.26 7.32
CA TYR A 119 5.77 0.10 8.73
C TYR A 119 4.57 -0.58 9.36
N ILE A 120 4.82 -1.67 10.05
CA ILE A 120 3.79 -2.53 10.62
C ILE A 120 3.85 -2.46 12.14
N THR A 121 2.74 -2.07 12.77
CA THR A 121 2.62 -2.09 14.22
C THR A 121 1.81 -3.29 14.69
N HIS A 122 2.07 -3.78 15.89
CA HIS A 122 1.31 -4.86 16.50
C HIS A 122 1.32 -4.71 18.02
N GLY A 123 0.27 -5.21 18.66
CA GLY A 123 0.13 -5.16 20.12
C GLY A 123 0.63 -6.41 20.85
N ALA A 124 1.00 -7.45 20.13
CA ALA A 124 1.52 -8.67 20.71
C ALA A 124 3.05 -8.59 20.88
N PRO A 125 3.63 -9.27 21.89
CA PRO A 125 5.08 -9.38 22.00
C PRO A 125 5.67 -10.03 20.75
N ALA A 126 6.81 -9.54 20.30
CA ALA A 126 7.59 -10.20 19.26
C ALA A 126 8.15 -11.51 19.83
N LEU A 127 7.88 -12.60 19.18
CA LEU A 127 8.41 -13.91 19.54
C LEU A 127 9.68 -14.22 18.78
#